data_cb17bd9a7a4ae434bfce7f4e2d0c2e28
#
_entry.id   cb17bd9a7a4ae434bfce7f4e2d0c2e28
#
_cell.length_a   1.000
_cell.length_b   1.000
_cell.length_c   1.000
_cell.angle_alpha   90.00
_cell.angle_beta   90.00
_cell.angle_gamma   90.00
#
_symmetry.space_group_name_H-M   'P 1'
#
loop_
_entity.id
_entity.type
_entity.pdbx_description
1 polymer ?
#
loop_
_entity_poly.entity_id
_entity_poly.type
_entity_poly.pdbx_seq_one_letter_code
_entity_poly.pdbx_strand_id
1 'polypeptide(L)'
;MRKIKFITAVVISTALMVSTAVSAYATCGQDYETTNSNAQNYTKWSTPIESYLTETTDGKLMRVQKSDDNTGILVEYYTKDYKLQESRIIDDELPIFGGFYATDENYYILSGQNNSEKDDTVEVLRLTKYDKDWNRIASASEYGANTKKPFDAGSARMTHDGKYLFIRTCHLMYSGHQANYTIQVDTEQMKVTSAFSGVYDSTYGYISHSFNQFIKIDNGQLVGVDHGDYYPRAFILQLYTGDYTNGNFISRCQTKRFMTFQSHWNSNETGASAGGFEISDSAYLLAGNTVSQENRDIDDLVTRNIFVAARSKDSKELTTNWITTYKEGETGTSTPQFVKIGENEYMLLWTRNGMVNYTRIDGDGNQTGKIYEMSGDLSDCVPIVVNGKLLWYVCKNDDITFYEINLANPASTNKTEVERGHDYKVVTMDEKGYATLKCRSCGHQTQRETADTIYLKFYMKSGNNFYGINQYTYQDLKPGDRVYAAVSMYNSTSSKVMPSPII
;
A
#
# COMPACT_ATOMS: atom_id res chain seq x y z
N MET A 1 75.60 -25.17 12.53
CA MET A 1 74.66 -24.53 11.58
C MET A 1 73.31 -25.21 11.71
N ARG A 2 72.37 -24.61 12.44
CA ARG A 2 70.99 -25.14 12.66
C ARG A 2 70.10 -24.70 11.54
N LYS A 3 69.51 -25.64 10.82
CA LYS A 3 68.46 -25.39 9.82
C LYS A 3 67.15 -25.13 10.53
N ILE A 4 66.63 -23.91 10.40
CA ILE A 4 65.27 -23.53 10.83
C ILE A 4 64.31 -23.95 9.72
N LYS A 5 63.39 -24.90 10.04
CA LYS A 5 62.28 -25.24 9.17
C LYS A 5 61.15 -24.21 9.41
N PHE A 6 60.86 -23.44 8.40
CA PHE A 6 59.65 -22.65 8.36
C PHE A 6 58.42 -23.58 8.16
N ILE A 7 57.56 -23.65 9.14
CA ILE A 7 56.27 -24.26 9.01
C ILE A 7 55.32 -23.14 8.57
N THR A 8 54.91 -23.19 7.33
CA THR A 8 53.88 -22.32 6.80
C THR A 8 52.53 -22.83 7.31
N ALA A 9 51.97 -22.19 8.33
CA ALA A 9 50.62 -22.44 8.77
C ALA A 9 49.66 -21.82 7.73
N VAL A 10 49.02 -22.66 6.94
CA VAL A 10 47.90 -22.28 6.12
C VAL A 10 46.72 -22.10 7.06
N VAL A 11 46.40 -20.85 7.37
CA VAL A 11 45.14 -20.53 8.04
C VAL A 11 44.05 -20.63 6.98
N ILE A 12 43.39 -21.77 6.95
CA ILE A 12 42.09 -21.91 6.27
C ILE A 12 41.09 -21.16 7.13
N SER A 13 40.84 -19.91 6.79
CA SER A 13 39.67 -19.20 7.30
C SER A 13 38.44 -19.83 6.64
N THR A 14 37.90 -20.87 7.25
CA THR A 14 36.52 -21.26 7.07
C THR A 14 35.70 -20.06 7.58
N ALA A 15 35.29 -19.22 6.65
CA ALA A 15 34.16 -18.34 6.89
C ALA A 15 32.98 -19.29 7.21
N LEU A 16 32.75 -19.53 8.50
CA LEU A 16 31.45 -19.96 8.96
C LEU A 16 30.52 -18.82 8.52
N MET A 17 29.85 -18.99 7.39
CA MET A 17 28.56 -18.35 7.19
C MET A 17 27.68 -18.99 8.26
N VAL A 18 27.65 -18.40 9.43
CA VAL A 18 26.51 -18.48 10.30
C VAL A 18 25.42 -17.78 9.49
N SER A 19 24.68 -18.57 8.71
CA SER A 19 23.33 -18.19 8.39
C SER A 19 22.66 -18.08 9.76
N THR A 20 22.70 -16.90 10.36
CA THR A 20 21.68 -16.51 11.29
C THR A 20 20.42 -16.74 10.50
N ALA A 21 19.74 -17.86 10.76
CA ALA A 21 18.33 -17.92 10.57
C ALA A 21 17.82 -16.73 11.39
N VAL A 22 17.70 -15.58 10.72
CA VAL A 22 16.91 -14.49 11.22
C VAL A 22 15.57 -15.16 11.36
N SER A 23 15.21 -15.52 12.56
CA SER A 23 13.83 -15.86 12.86
C SER A 23 13.07 -14.70 12.25
N ALA A 24 12.35 -14.96 11.16
CA ALA A 24 11.52 -13.98 10.51
C ALA A 24 10.36 -13.71 11.49
N TYR A 25 10.68 -12.99 12.54
CA TYR A 25 9.68 -12.39 13.38
C TYR A 25 9.12 -11.27 12.53
N ALA A 26 7.83 -11.36 12.26
CA ALA A 26 7.11 -10.36 11.60
C ALA A 26 7.51 -9.02 12.17
N THR A 27 8.19 -8.24 11.36
CA THR A 27 8.29 -6.85 11.67
C THR A 27 6.93 -6.29 11.42
N CYS A 28 6.38 -5.75 12.43
CA CYS A 28 5.17 -5.03 12.43
C CYS A 28 5.31 -3.86 11.47
N GLY A 29 4.62 -3.89 10.37
CA GLY A 29 4.05 -2.67 9.87
C GLY A 29 3.13 -2.17 10.96
N GLN A 30 3.12 -0.89 11.21
CA GLN A 30 2.18 -0.33 12.17
C GLN A 30 0.75 -0.60 11.73
N ASP A 31 -0.15 -0.50 12.70
CA ASP A 31 -1.56 -0.34 12.51
C ASP A 31 -1.83 0.76 11.51
N TYR A 32 -1.92 0.36 10.28
CA TYR A 32 -2.72 1.13 9.39
C TYR A 32 -4.14 0.64 9.64
N GLU A 33 -4.91 1.38 10.37
CA GLU A 33 -6.27 1.50 9.94
C GLU A 33 -6.14 1.87 8.48
N THR A 34 -6.30 0.90 7.62
CA THR A 34 -6.36 1.13 6.21
C THR A 34 -7.63 1.91 5.98
N THR A 35 -7.56 3.18 6.28
CA THR A 35 -8.41 4.15 5.67
C THR A 35 -7.95 4.18 4.23
N ASN A 36 -8.31 3.13 3.58
CA ASN A 36 -8.08 2.94 2.21
C ASN A 36 -8.88 3.99 1.49
N SER A 37 -8.19 5.06 1.21
CA SER A 37 -8.79 6.16 0.50
C SER A 37 -9.45 5.72 -0.81
N ASN A 38 -9.05 4.61 -1.42
CA ASN A 38 -9.66 4.09 -2.62
C ASN A 38 -10.90 3.23 -2.36
N ALA A 39 -11.07 2.65 -1.19
CA ALA A 39 -12.29 1.94 -0.80
C ALA A 39 -13.31 2.87 -0.14
N GLN A 40 -12.88 4.05 0.32
CA GLN A 40 -13.77 5.05 0.86
C GLN A 40 -14.39 5.91 -0.24
N ASN A 41 -15.41 6.66 0.13
CA ASN A 41 -16.07 7.58 -0.80
C ASN A 41 -15.24 8.83 -0.98
N TYR A 42 -14.56 8.96 -2.11
CA TYR A 42 -13.97 10.21 -2.53
C TYR A 42 -15.06 11.20 -2.88
N THR A 43 -15.36 12.10 -1.98
CA THR A 43 -16.30 13.18 -2.23
C THR A 43 -15.60 14.44 -2.69
N LYS A 44 -14.41 14.71 -2.17
CA LYS A 44 -13.66 15.94 -2.39
C LYS A 44 -12.22 15.73 -2.82
N TRP A 45 -11.48 14.88 -2.09
CA TRP A 45 -10.03 14.79 -2.24
C TRP A 45 -9.57 13.34 -2.27
N SER A 46 -8.61 13.04 -3.14
CA SER A 46 -7.88 11.77 -3.12
C SER A 46 -6.49 11.93 -2.50
N THR A 47 -5.90 10.81 -2.12
CA THR A 47 -4.53 10.71 -1.60
C THR A 47 -3.76 9.62 -2.35
N PRO A 48 -2.43 9.61 -2.32
CA PRO A 48 -1.65 8.50 -2.82
C PRO A 48 -2.09 7.17 -2.20
N ILE A 49 -1.95 6.09 -2.96
CA ILE A 49 -2.08 4.73 -2.43
C ILE A 49 -0.86 4.47 -1.56
N GLU A 50 -1.08 3.97 -0.36
CA GLU A 50 -0.01 3.71 0.61
C GLU A 50 0.33 2.24 0.75
N SER A 51 -0.49 1.33 0.21
CA SER A 51 -0.29 -0.11 0.31
C SER A 51 -0.35 -0.83 -1.04
N TYR A 52 0.62 -1.71 -1.26
CA TYR A 52 0.82 -2.43 -2.52
C TYR A 52 1.10 -3.90 -2.25
N LEU A 53 0.65 -4.74 -3.17
CA LEU A 53 0.96 -6.16 -3.22
C LEU A 53 1.46 -6.50 -4.63
N THR A 54 2.50 -7.33 -4.72
CA THR A 54 3.01 -7.82 -5.99
C THR A 54 3.59 -9.23 -5.83
N GLU A 55 3.61 -10.01 -6.90
CA GLU A 55 4.35 -11.26 -6.95
C GLU A 55 5.79 -10.96 -7.40
N THR A 56 6.77 -11.53 -6.71
CA THR A 56 8.17 -11.42 -7.08
C THR A 56 8.54 -12.43 -8.15
N THR A 57 9.67 -12.26 -8.82
CA THR A 57 10.13 -13.20 -9.87
C THR A 57 10.42 -14.60 -9.34
N ASP A 58 10.73 -14.76 -8.05
CA ASP A 58 10.90 -16.04 -7.37
C ASP A 58 9.58 -16.59 -6.78
N GLY A 59 8.45 -15.94 -7.08
CA GLY A 59 7.11 -16.40 -6.78
C GLY A 59 6.67 -16.18 -5.33
N LYS A 60 7.32 -15.31 -4.59
CA LYS A 60 6.84 -14.82 -3.28
C LYS A 60 5.81 -13.70 -3.47
N LEU A 61 5.02 -13.45 -2.44
CA LEU A 61 4.21 -12.25 -2.35
C LEU A 61 5.01 -11.18 -1.62
N MET A 62 5.13 -10.01 -2.22
CA MET A 62 5.77 -8.86 -1.61
C MET A 62 4.74 -7.78 -1.31
N ARG A 63 4.65 -7.40 -0.05
CA ARG A 63 3.86 -6.27 0.43
C ARG A 63 4.75 -5.06 0.61
N VAL A 64 4.34 -3.93 0.07
CA VAL A 64 5.00 -2.64 0.25
C VAL A 64 3.99 -1.66 0.83
N GLN A 65 4.37 -0.98 1.91
CA GLN A 65 3.46 -0.09 2.61
C GLN A 65 4.21 1.06 3.27
N LYS A 66 3.64 2.28 3.21
CA LYS A 66 4.16 3.41 3.99
C LYS A 66 4.03 3.12 5.48
N SER A 67 5.06 3.44 6.27
CA SER A 67 5.05 3.31 7.72
C SER A 67 4.34 4.51 8.37
N ASP A 68 3.44 4.29 9.37
CA ASP A 68 2.68 5.35 10.05
C ASP A 68 3.55 6.26 10.91
N ASP A 69 4.61 5.69 11.49
CA ASP A 69 5.54 6.44 12.30
C ASP A 69 6.53 7.26 11.46
N ASN A 70 6.32 7.29 10.14
CA ASN A 70 7.20 7.94 9.18
C ASN A 70 8.66 7.47 9.25
N THR A 71 8.91 6.25 9.74
CA THR A 71 10.26 5.67 9.76
C THR A 71 10.74 5.18 8.41
N GLY A 72 9.86 5.13 7.41
CA GLY A 72 10.18 4.71 6.06
C GLY A 72 9.08 3.88 5.40
N ILE A 73 9.49 3.05 4.46
CA ILE A 73 8.62 2.17 3.68
C ILE A 73 8.88 0.73 4.10
N LEU A 74 7.85 0.08 4.61
CA LEU A 74 7.91 -1.32 5.01
C LEU A 74 7.79 -2.22 3.79
N VAL A 75 8.70 -3.18 3.67
CA VAL A 75 8.69 -4.24 2.65
C VAL A 75 8.71 -5.58 3.35
N GLU A 76 7.74 -6.42 3.06
CA GLU A 76 7.63 -7.77 3.60
C GLU A 76 7.42 -8.78 2.50
N TYR A 77 8.07 -9.94 2.64
CA TYR A 77 7.97 -11.05 1.71
C TYR A 77 7.27 -12.23 2.36
N TYR A 78 6.32 -12.80 1.66
CA TYR A 78 5.52 -13.92 2.13
C TYR A 78 5.60 -15.11 1.17
N THR A 79 5.50 -16.32 1.72
CA THR A 79 5.21 -17.49 0.89
C THR A 79 3.81 -17.42 0.29
N LYS A 80 3.50 -18.29 -0.67
CA LYS A 80 2.14 -18.44 -1.21
C LYS A 80 1.10 -18.90 -0.18
N ASP A 81 1.56 -19.44 0.96
CA ASP A 81 0.72 -19.78 2.12
C ASP A 81 0.70 -18.66 3.17
N TYR A 82 1.07 -17.43 2.79
CA TYR A 82 1.07 -16.23 3.62
C TYR A 82 1.96 -16.28 4.86
N LYS A 83 3.02 -17.07 4.84
CA LYS A 83 4.02 -17.09 5.91
C LYS A 83 5.08 -16.04 5.64
N LEU A 84 5.28 -15.14 6.59
CA LEU A 84 6.32 -14.12 6.49
C LEU A 84 7.69 -14.78 6.42
N GLN A 85 8.50 -14.32 5.46
CA GLN A 85 9.86 -14.82 5.20
C GLN A 85 10.91 -13.78 5.55
N GLU A 86 10.67 -12.54 5.18
CA GLU A 86 11.60 -11.44 5.32
C GLU A 86 10.84 -10.13 5.50
N SER A 87 11.44 -9.20 6.22
CA SER A 87 10.93 -7.85 6.36
C SER A 87 12.09 -6.86 6.41
N ARG A 88 11.89 -5.68 5.84
CA ARG A 88 12.85 -4.57 5.87
C ARG A 88 12.15 -3.23 5.82
N ILE A 89 12.85 -2.19 6.24
CA ILE A 89 12.46 -0.80 6.09
C ILE A 89 13.37 -0.16 5.06
N ILE A 90 12.79 0.55 4.12
CA ILE A 90 13.49 1.41 3.16
C ILE A 90 13.30 2.85 3.63
N ASP A 91 14.40 3.59 3.77
CA ASP A 91 14.38 4.97 4.21
C ASP A 91 13.60 5.87 3.23
N ASP A 92 12.85 6.82 3.76
CA ASP A 92 12.20 7.84 2.94
C ASP A 92 13.25 8.76 2.30
N GLU A 93 13.19 8.89 0.98
CA GLU A 93 14.09 9.81 0.26
C GLU A 93 13.60 11.27 0.30
N LEU A 94 12.29 11.48 0.28
CA LEU A 94 11.61 12.74 0.55
C LEU A 94 10.44 12.49 1.51
N PRO A 95 10.00 13.50 2.28
CA PRO A 95 9.08 13.30 3.40
C PRO A 95 7.68 12.74 3.06
N ILE A 96 7.22 12.93 1.82
CA ILE A 96 5.87 12.53 1.41
C ILE A 96 5.97 11.34 0.47
N PHE A 97 5.39 10.21 0.87
CA PHE A 97 5.28 9.05 0.02
C PHE A 97 4.22 9.28 -1.07
N GLY A 98 4.57 9.06 -2.32
CA GLY A 98 3.69 9.23 -3.47
C GLY A 98 3.23 7.93 -4.10
N GLY A 99 3.98 6.83 -3.91
CA GLY A 99 3.59 5.54 -4.44
C GLY A 99 4.75 4.60 -4.74
N PHE A 100 4.39 3.37 -5.08
CA PHE A 100 5.31 2.30 -5.46
C PHE A 100 4.91 1.70 -6.81
N TYR A 101 5.90 1.31 -7.58
CA TYR A 101 5.72 0.58 -8.84
C TYR A 101 6.79 -0.51 -8.99
N ALA A 102 6.39 -1.69 -9.41
CA ALA A 102 7.28 -2.82 -9.67
C ALA A 102 7.28 -3.18 -11.16
N THR A 103 8.46 -3.40 -11.72
CA THR A 103 8.66 -4.08 -13.00
C THR A 103 9.34 -5.42 -12.76
N ASP A 104 9.56 -6.20 -13.78
CA ASP A 104 10.27 -7.48 -13.65
C ASP A 104 11.72 -7.28 -13.18
N GLU A 105 12.33 -6.16 -13.50
CA GLU A 105 13.74 -5.90 -13.22
C GLU A 105 13.98 -4.97 -12.03
N ASN A 106 13.08 -4.03 -11.77
CA ASN A 106 13.32 -2.95 -10.83
C ASN A 106 12.09 -2.61 -9.98
N TYR A 107 12.36 -1.94 -8.85
CA TYR A 107 11.37 -1.27 -8.03
C TYR A 107 11.53 0.24 -8.13
N TYR A 108 10.42 0.96 -8.04
CA TYR A 108 10.37 2.41 -8.10
C TYR A 108 9.53 2.95 -6.95
N ILE A 109 10.08 3.95 -6.25
CA ILE A 109 9.38 4.70 -5.22
C ILE A 109 9.26 6.14 -5.67
N LEU A 110 8.04 6.64 -5.69
CA LEU A 110 7.74 8.05 -5.88
C LEU A 110 7.63 8.71 -4.52
N SER A 111 8.36 9.80 -4.33
CA SER A 111 8.29 10.62 -3.12
C SER A 111 8.24 12.11 -3.46
N GLY A 112 7.87 12.93 -2.50
CA GLY A 112 7.79 14.37 -2.69
C GLY A 112 8.02 15.16 -1.41
N GLN A 113 8.13 16.47 -1.55
CA GLN A 113 8.19 17.40 -0.42
C GLN A 113 7.52 18.72 -0.73
N ASN A 114 7.05 19.39 0.32
CA ASN A 114 6.44 20.69 0.22
C ASN A 114 7.47 21.77 -0.16
N ASN A 115 7.00 22.73 -0.96
CA ASN A 115 7.74 23.91 -1.39
C ASN A 115 6.92 25.17 -1.06
N SER A 116 6.78 25.46 0.23
CA SER A 116 5.95 26.56 0.73
C SER A 116 6.42 27.92 0.23
N GLU A 117 7.73 28.09 0.07
CA GLU A 117 8.38 29.34 -0.37
C GLU A 117 8.33 29.54 -1.89
N LYS A 118 7.83 28.55 -2.64
CA LYS A 118 7.73 28.58 -4.11
C LYS A 118 9.08 28.79 -4.80
N ASP A 119 10.11 28.14 -4.29
CA ASP A 119 11.48 28.21 -4.79
C ASP A 119 11.67 27.16 -5.90
N ASP A 120 12.04 27.62 -7.09
CA ASP A 120 12.25 26.75 -8.26
C ASP A 120 13.48 25.83 -8.13
N THR A 121 14.32 26.02 -7.11
CA THR A 121 15.47 25.16 -6.82
C THR A 121 15.16 24.02 -5.85
N VAL A 122 13.98 24.02 -5.22
CA VAL A 122 13.56 22.97 -4.30
C VAL A 122 13.12 21.75 -5.11
N GLU A 123 13.67 20.59 -4.78
CA GLU A 123 13.23 19.31 -5.32
C GLU A 123 11.85 18.98 -4.75
N VAL A 124 10.84 18.90 -5.61
CA VAL A 124 9.45 18.70 -5.19
C VAL A 124 8.95 17.29 -5.39
N LEU A 125 9.55 16.56 -6.34
CA LEU A 125 9.24 15.17 -6.64
C LEU A 125 10.51 14.40 -6.96
N ARG A 126 10.57 13.15 -6.53
CA ARG A 126 11.65 12.21 -6.84
C ARG A 126 11.07 10.83 -7.13
N LEU A 127 11.44 10.27 -8.27
CA LEU A 127 11.27 8.84 -8.56
C LEU A 127 12.61 8.15 -8.33
N THR A 128 12.69 7.28 -7.34
CA THR A 128 13.91 6.52 -7.03
C THR A 128 13.78 5.11 -7.57
N LYS A 129 14.82 4.64 -8.26
CA LYS A 129 14.94 3.30 -8.82
C LYS A 129 15.81 2.43 -7.92
N TYR A 130 15.33 1.22 -7.63
CA TYR A 130 16.03 0.18 -6.87
C TYR A 130 16.13 -1.10 -7.70
N ASP A 131 17.17 -1.90 -7.43
CA ASP A 131 17.20 -3.29 -7.90
C ASP A 131 16.27 -4.19 -7.08
N LYS A 132 16.25 -5.49 -7.41
CA LYS A 132 15.39 -6.45 -6.71
C LYS A 132 15.82 -6.76 -5.27
N ASP A 133 17.03 -6.39 -4.90
CA ASP A 133 17.57 -6.48 -3.54
C ASP A 133 17.37 -5.18 -2.73
N TRP A 134 16.70 -4.20 -3.32
CA TRP A 134 16.47 -2.86 -2.77
C TRP A 134 17.74 -2.01 -2.63
N ASN A 135 18.79 -2.31 -3.41
CA ASN A 135 19.89 -1.38 -3.54
C ASN A 135 19.48 -0.21 -4.42
N ARG A 136 19.72 1.01 -3.95
CA ARG A 136 19.43 2.23 -4.70
C ARG A 136 20.32 2.30 -5.93
N ILE A 137 19.72 2.45 -7.11
CA ILE A 137 20.44 2.56 -8.39
C ILE A 137 20.59 4.02 -8.79
N ALA A 138 19.49 4.74 -8.94
CA ALA A 138 19.45 6.10 -9.43
C ALA A 138 18.14 6.79 -9.08
N SER A 139 18.00 8.07 -9.40
CA SER A 139 16.73 8.80 -9.28
C SER A 139 16.55 9.83 -10.38
N ALA A 140 15.29 10.15 -10.68
CA ALA A 140 14.87 11.26 -11.52
C ALA A 140 14.05 12.23 -10.67
N SER A 141 14.30 13.52 -10.81
CA SER A 141 13.75 14.55 -9.94
C SER A 141 13.14 15.70 -10.72
N GLU A 142 12.12 16.32 -10.13
CA GLU A 142 11.52 17.57 -10.57
C GLU A 142 11.77 18.65 -9.51
N TYR A 143 12.21 19.83 -9.97
CA TYR A 143 12.54 20.97 -9.13
C TYR A 143 11.55 22.11 -9.40
N GLY A 144 11.02 22.73 -8.34
CA GLY A 144 10.05 23.80 -8.42
C GLY A 144 8.74 23.35 -9.09
N ALA A 145 8.78 23.16 -10.40
CA ALA A 145 7.72 22.63 -11.26
C ALA A 145 6.33 23.25 -10.97
N ASN A 146 6.30 24.55 -10.62
CA ASN A 146 5.10 25.25 -10.19
C ASN A 146 4.34 24.52 -9.06
N THR A 147 5.05 23.75 -8.22
CA THR A 147 4.50 22.90 -7.17
C THR A 147 4.77 23.48 -5.80
N LYS A 148 3.70 23.83 -5.08
CA LYS A 148 3.74 24.20 -3.66
C LYS A 148 3.58 22.96 -2.77
N LYS A 149 2.71 22.03 -3.15
CA LYS A 149 2.48 20.77 -2.44
C LYS A 149 2.24 19.65 -3.45
N PRO A 150 3.11 18.63 -3.48
CA PRO A 150 2.92 17.47 -4.34
C PRO A 150 1.76 16.60 -3.83
N PHE A 151 1.15 15.83 -4.71
CA PHE A 151 0.07 14.88 -4.43
C PHE A 151 -1.17 15.50 -3.76
N ASP A 152 -1.32 16.81 -3.81
CA ASP A 152 -2.49 17.49 -3.26
C ASP A 152 -3.73 17.17 -4.10
N ALA A 153 -4.71 16.50 -3.49
CA ALA A 153 -5.86 15.90 -4.19
C ALA A 153 -5.47 14.90 -5.30
N GLY A 154 -4.37 14.16 -5.11
CA GLY A 154 -3.82 13.27 -6.12
C GLY A 154 -3.59 11.85 -5.63
N SER A 155 -4.06 10.85 -6.40
CA SER A 155 -3.85 9.43 -6.10
C SER A 155 -2.48 8.89 -6.53
N ALA A 156 -1.74 9.61 -7.34
CA ALA A 156 -0.42 9.25 -7.87
C ALA A 156 -0.37 7.83 -8.47
N ARG A 157 -0.90 7.68 -9.67
CA ARG A 157 -0.89 6.40 -10.40
C ARG A 157 0.29 6.34 -11.36
N MET A 158 0.80 5.13 -11.58
CA MET A 158 1.93 4.89 -12.47
C MET A 158 1.63 3.79 -13.48
N THR A 159 2.25 3.89 -14.66
CA THR A 159 2.27 2.86 -15.70
C THR A 159 3.62 2.88 -16.43
N HIS A 160 4.00 1.75 -17.04
CA HIS A 160 5.31 1.57 -17.65
C HIS A 160 5.20 0.80 -18.97
N ASP A 161 6.00 1.14 -19.99
CA ASP A 161 6.01 0.49 -21.30
C ASP A 161 7.28 -0.31 -21.62
N GLY A 162 8.14 -0.51 -20.65
CA GLY A 162 9.46 -1.12 -20.79
C GLY A 162 10.60 -0.12 -20.77
N LYS A 163 10.41 1.08 -21.28
CA LYS A 163 11.42 2.17 -21.27
C LYS A 163 10.98 3.36 -20.44
N TYR A 164 9.74 3.81 -20.61
CA TYR A 164 9.22 4.99 -19.94
C TYR A 164 8.26 4.63 -18.83
N LEU A 165 8.44 5.26 -17.68
CA LEU A 165 7.49 5.22 -16.57
C LEU A 165 6.73 6.54 -16.56
N PHE A 166 5.40 6.47 -16.56
CA PHE A 166 4.50 7.59 -16.49
C PHE A 166 3.89 7.69 -15.09
N ILE A 167 3.85 8.90 -14.56
CA ILE A 167 3.25 9.22 -13.28
C ILE A 167 2.11 10.20 -13.55
N ARG A 168 0.93 9.94 -12.98
CA ARG A 168 -0.18 10.88 -13.01
C ARG A 168 -0.70 11.14 -11.61
N THR A 169 -0.72 12.41 -11.24
CA THR A 169 -1.14 12.89 -9.94
C THR A 169 -1.77 14.27 -10.06
N CYS A 170 -2.04 14.90 -8.94
CA CYS A 170 -2.41 16.29 -8.83
C CYS A 170 -1.45 16.99 -7.87
N HIS A 171 -1.25 18.29 -8.04
CA HIS A 171 -0.44 19.10 -7.14
C HIS A 171 -1.09 20.46 -6.87
N LEU A 172 -0.78 21.05 -5.73
CA LEU A 172 -1.10 22.45 -5.46
C LEU A 172 -0.06 23.34 -6.14
N MET A 173 -0.49 24.14 -7.11
CA MET A 173 0.36 25.08 -7.81
C MET A 173 0.74 26.30 -6.96
N TYR A 174 1.70 27.09 -7.39
CA TYR A 174 2.09 28.38 -6.78
C TYR A 174 0.94 29.38 -6.69
N SER A 175 0.01 29.32 -7.64
CA SER A 175 -1.20 30.15 -7.67
C SER A 175 -2.22 29.80 -6.58
N GLY A 176 -2.08 28.64 -5.92
CA GLY A 176 -3.02 28.14 -4.94
C GLY A 176 -4.17 27.29 -5.50
N HIS A 177 -4.12 26.96 -6.80
CA HIS A 177 -5.03 26.01 -7.43
C HIS A 177 -4.39 24.65 -7.57
N GLN A 178 -5.18 23.60 -7.42
CA GLN A 178 -4.75 22.26 -7.80
C GLN A 178 -4.79 22.10 -9.31
N ALA A 179 -3.86 21.31 -9.83
CA ALA A 179 -3.85 20.91 -11.23
C ALA A 179 -3.33 19.48 -11.38
N ASN A 180 -3.78 18.81 -12.41
CA ASN A 180 -3.21 17.51 -12.77
C ASN A 180 -1.76 17.66 -13.17
N TYR A 181 -0.94 16.71 -12.76
CA TYR A 181 0.47 16.64 -13.08
C TYR A 181 0.80 15.28 -13.66
N THR A 182 1.27 15.28 -14.91
CA THR A 182 1.68 14.06 -15.61
C THR A 182 3.17 14.18 -15.96
N ILE A 183 3.94 13.15 -15.62
CA ILE A 183 5.39 13.12 -15.76
C ILE A 183 5.77 11.85 -16.54
N GLN A 184 6.70 11.99 -17.46
CA GLN A 184 7.35 10.89 -18.19
C GLN A 184 8.81 10.79 -17.76
N VAL A 185 9.22 9.62 -17.32
CA VAL A 185 10.60 9.34 -16.91
C VAL A 185 11.18 8.26 -17.80
N ASP A 186 12.34 8.53 -18.43
CA ASP A 186 13.17 7.51 -19.05
C ASP A 186 13.83 6.67 -17.93
N THR A 187 13.48 5.41 -17.82
CA THR A 187 13.92 4.54 -16.72
C THR A 187 15.31 3.96 -16.89
N GLU A 188 15.90 4.06 -18.07
CA GLU A 188 17.30 3.70 -18.32
C GLU A 188 18.22 4.83 -17.90
N GLN A 189 17.89 6.07 -18.29
CA GLN A 189 18.67 7.25 -17.97
C GLN A 189 18.33 7.85 -16.59
N MET A 190 17.23 7.44 -15.99
CA MET A 190 16.63 8.05 -14.80
C MET A 190 16.53 9.57 -14.93
N LYS A 191 15.81 9.98 -15.97
CA LYS A 191 15.65 11.39 -16.33
C LYS A 191 14.19 11.67 -16.70
N VAL A 192 13.65 12.78 -16.17
CA VAL A 192 12.38 13.31 -16.65
C VAL A 192 12.57 13.81 -18.07
N THR A 193 11.80 13.28 -19.01
CA THR A 193 11.87 13.63 -20.44
C THR A 193 10.74 14.55 -20.86
N SER A 194 9.60 14.46 -20.17
CA SER A 194 8.45 15.34 -20.40
C SER A 194 7.64 15.45 -19.12
N ALA A 195 7.16 16.65 -18.83
CA ALA A 195 6.27 16.88 -17.70
C ALA A 195 5.24 17.93 -18.10
N PHE A 196 4.00 17.74 -17.69
CA PHE A 196 2.94 18.68 -17.90
C PHE A 196 2.19 18.94 -16.61
N SER A 197 2.28 20.19 -16.18
CA SER A 197 1.55 20.73 -15.04
C SER A 197 0.52 21.70 -15.56
N GLY A 198 -0.72 21.37 -15.43
CA GLY A 198 -1.80 22.26 -15.84
C GLY A 198 -3.06 21.56 -16.26
N VAL A 199 -4.00 22.38 -16.63
CA VAL A 199 -5.32 21.94 -17.01
C VAL A 199 -5.37 21.81 -18.51
N TYR A 200 -5.71 20.62 -18.98
CA TYR A 200 -6.00 20.47 -20.39
C TYR A 200 -7.31 21.14 -20.71
N ASP A 201 -7.22 22.28 -21.40
CA ASP A 201 -8.39 22.73 -22.10
C ASP A 201 -8.72 21.77 -23.20
N SER A 202 -9.90 21.42 -23.21
CA SER A 202 -10.50 20.85 -24.35
C SER A 202 -11.89 21.42 -24.49
N THR A 203 -12.53 21.01 -25.52
CA THR A 203 -13.92 21.24 -25.83
C THR A 203 -14.89 21.08 -24.64
N TYR A 204 -14.46 20.48 -23.53
CA TYR A 204 -15.30 20.10 -22.38
C TYR A 204 -14.99 20.82 -21.08
N GLY A 205 -13.99 21.69 -21.09
CA GLY A 205 -13.66 22.50 -19.94
C GLY A 205 -12.45 22.04 -19.16
N TYR A 206 -12.21 22.75 -18.16
CA TYR A 206 -11.06 22.82 -17.32
C TYR A 206 -11.15 21.78 -16.19
N ILE A 207 -10.11 21.02 -15.98
CA ILE A 207 -10.01 20.06 -14.88
C ILE A 207 -9.02 20.63 -13.87
N SER A 208 -9.49 21.30 -12.80
CA SER A 208 -8.59 21.89 -11.83
C SER A 208 -8.34 20.94 -10.67
N HIS A 209 -9.35 20.50 -9.99
CA HIS A 209 -9.23 19.49 -8.97
C HIS A 209 -9.50 18.12 -9.58
N SER A 210 -8.79 17.12 -9.13
CA SER A 210 -9.05 15.75 -9.50
C SER A 210 -9.05 14.87 -8.26
N PHE A 211 -10.09 14.09 -8.09
CA PHE A 211 -10.29 13.32 -6.85
C PHE A 211 -9.74 11.90 -6.92
N ASN A 212 -9.45 11.40 -8.11
CA ASN A 212 -8.74 10.16 -8.33
C ASN A 212 -8.25 10.12 -9.78
N GLN A 213 -6.97 9.85 -9.98
CA GLN A 213 -6.33 9.83 -11.29
C GLN A 213 -6.00 8.40 -11.69
N PHE A 214 -6.15 8.12 -12.97
CA PHE A 214 -5.68 6.87 -13.56
C PHE A 214 -4.84 7.16 -14.80
N ILE A 215 -3.87 6.30 -15.06
CA ILE A 215 -3.02 6.36 -16.23
C ILE A 215 -2.72 4.95 -16.71
N LYS A 216 -2.86 4.72 -18.01
CA LYS A 216 -2.55 3.46 -18.69
C LYS A 216 -2.01 3.73 -20.08
N ILE A 217 -1.48 2.68 -20.72
CA ILE A 217 -1.04 2.71 -22.10
C ILE A 217 -1.95 1.77 -22.90
N ASP A 218 -2.51 2.29 -23.99
CA ASP A 218 -3.35 1.55 -24.93
C ASP A 218 -2.69 1.55 -26.31
N ASN A 219 -2.12 0.44 -26.73
CA ASN A 219 -1.49 0.28 -28.05
C ASN A 219 -0.52 1.43 -28.41
N GLY A 220 0.34 1.82 -27.47
CA GLY A 220 1.30 2.90 -27.65
C GLY A 220 0.74 4.31 -27.48
N GLN A 221 -0.52 4.45 -27.05
CA GLN A 221 -1.12 5.71 -26.68
C GLN A 221 -1.24 5.84 -25.15
N LEU A 222 -0.79 6.96 -24.60
CA LEU A 222 -1.01 7.27 -23.19
C LEU A 222 -2.46 7.69 -22.97
N VAL A 223 -3.10 7.11 -21.98
CA VAL A 223 -4.52 7.33 -21.65
C VAL A 223 -4.66 7.62 -20.16
N GLY A 224 -5.34 8.70 -19.82
CA GLY A 224 -5.65 9.09 -18.46
C GLY A 224 -7.14 9.15 -18.19
N VAL A 225 -7.53 9.01 -16.93
CA VAL A 225 -8.89 9.29 -16.44
C VAL A 225 -8.80 10.13 -15.19
N ASP A 226 -9.62 11.13 -15.10
CA ASP A 226 -9.75 12.00 -13.94
C ASP A 226 -11.21 12.17 -13.52
N HIS A 227 -11.38 12.38 -12.23
CA HIS A 227 -12.61 12.90 -11.66
C HIS A 227 -12.49 14.43 -11.58
N GLY A 228 -12.92 15.12 -12.63
CA GLY A 228 -12.75 16.57 -12.77
C GLY A 228 -13.84 17.37 -12.09
N ASP A 229 -13.47 18.46 -11.43
CA ASP A 229 -14.40 19.30 -10.67
C ASP A 229 -14.82 20.60 -11.37
N TYR A 230 -14.25 20.94 -12.53
CA TYR A 230 -14.73 22.09 -13.30
C TYR A 230 -16.13 21.87 -13.81
N TYR A 231 -16.98 22.86 -13.64
CA TYR A 231 -18.40 22.75 -13.98
C TYR A 231 -18.66 22.75 -15.50
N PRO A 232 -19.48 21.85 -16.04
CA PRO A 232 -20.16 20.73 -15.38
C PRO A 232 -19.15 19.60 -15.09
N ARG A 233 -19.09 19.19 -13.82
CA ARG A 233 -18.17 18.16 -13.32
C ARG A 233 -18.43 16.84 -14.00
N ALA A 234 -17.35 16.05 -14.19
CA ALA A 234 -17.45 14.78 -14.89
C ALA A 234 -16.29 13.84 -14.59
N PHE A 235 -16.48 12.57 -14.85
CA PHE A 235 -15.36 11.66 -15.12
C PHE A 235 -14.88 11.89 -16.54
N ILE A 236 -13.61 12.23 -16.70
CA ILE A 236 -13.01 12.64 -17.97
C ILE A 236 -11.97 11.63 -18.42
N LEU A 237 -12.17 11.03 -19.58
CA LEU A 237 -11.16 10.29 -20.32
C LEU A 237 -10.28 11.26 -21.10
N GLN A 238 -8.97 11.07 -21.03
CA GLN A 238 -7.96 11.85 -21.72
C GLN A 238 -7.12 10.93 -22.61
N LEU A 239 -7.13 11.23 -23.92
CA LEU A 239 -6.35 10.52 -24.91
C LEU A 239 -5.23 11.42 -25.38
N TYR A 240 -4.00 11.12 -24.98
CA TYR A 240 -2.82 11.89 -25.37
C TYR A 240 -2.37 11.47 -26.76
N THR A 241 -2.07 12.44 -27.63
CA THR A 241 -1.71 12.18 -29.02
C THR A 241 -0.23 12.48 -29.32
N GLY A 242 0.56 12.79 -28.30
CA GLY A 242 2.01 12.95 -28.42
C GLY A 242 2.70 11.59 -28.62
N ASP A 243 3.80 11.62 -29.35
CA ASP A 243 4.69 10.46 -29.45
C ASP A 243 5.63 10.43 -28.25
N TYR A 244 5.22 9.73 -27.22
CA TYR A 244 6.01 9.64 -25.99
C TYR A 244 7.34 8.91 -26.18
N THR A 245 7.47 8.07 -27.24
CA THR A 245 8.72 7.38 -27.52
C THR A 245 9.84 8.34 -27.91
N ASN A 246 9.49 9.54 -28.37
CA ASN A 246 10.38 10.66 -28.60
C ASN A 246 10.53 11.57 -27.37
N GLY A 247 10.09 11.14 -26.19
CA GLY A 247 10.17 11.89 -24.93
C GLY A 247 9.13 13.00 -24.77
N ASN A 248 8.07 13.01 -25.59
CA ASN A 248 7.00 14.00 -25.48
C ASN A 248 5.62 13.38 -25.72
N PHE A 249 4.87 13.14 -24.66
CA PHE A 249 3.51 12.62 -24.74
C PHE A 249 2.46 13.70 -25.07
N ILE A 250 2.82 14.98 -25.09
CA ILE A 250 1.91 16.10 -25.18
C ILE A 250 2.03 16.77 -26.55
N SER A 251 1.31 16.31 -27.55
CA SER A 251 1.03 17.13 -28.73
C SER A 251 -0.40 17.66 -28.71
N ARG A 252 -1.33 16.84 -28.28
CA ARG A 252 -2.74 17.16 -28.06
C ARG A 252 -3.33 16.22 -27.02
N CYS A 253 -4.37 16.65 -26.33
CA CYS A 253 -5.20 15.81 -25.51
C CYS A 253 -6.64 15.87 -26.00
N GLN A 254 -7.19 14.74 -26.41
CA GLN A 254 -8.62 14.62 -26.66
C GLN A 254 -9.30 14.21 -25.37
N THR A 255 -10.33 14.90 -24.97
CA THR A 255 -11.11 14.56 -23.79
C THR A 255 -12.49 14.06 -24.15
N LYS A 256 -12.97 13.10 -23.39
CA LYS A 256 -14.32 12.54 -23.51
C LYS A 256 -14.89 12.29 -22.12
N ARG A 257 -16.18 12.47 -21.93
CA ARG A 257 -16.84 12.25 -20.64
C ARG A 257 -17.35 10.82 -20.54
N PHE A 258 -17.18 10.20 -19.37
CA PHE A 258 -17.89 8.99 -19.00
C PHE A 258 -19.24 9.32 -18.33
N MET A 259 -19.24 10.30 -17.43
CA MET A 259 -20.43 10.68 -16.68
C MET A 259 -20.31 12.16 -16.28
N THR A 260 -21.41 12.90 -16.41
CA THR A 260 -21.50 14.29 -15.95
C THR A 260 -22.34 14.33 -14.68
N PHE A 261 -21.91 15.12 -13.71
CA PHE A 261 -22.55 15.22 -12.40
C PHE A 261 -23.51 16.42 -12.32
N GLN A 262 -24.54 16.29 -11.50
CA GLN A 262 -25.59 17.27 -11.29
C GLN A 262 -25.33 18.22 -10.11
N SER A 263 -24.08 18.44 -9.73
CA SER A 263 -23.73 19.35 -8.64
C SER A 263 -23.99 20.82 -8.96
N HIS A 264 -24.08 21.65 -7.90
CA HIS A 264 -24.21 23.10 -8.06
C HIS A 264 -22.90 23.75 -8.52
N TRP A 265 -23.02 24.90 -9.18
CA TRP A 265 -21.90 25.80 -9.39
C TRP A 265 -21.32 26.21 -8.01
N ASN A 266 -20.07 26.22 -7.79
CA ASN A 266 -19.35 26.47 -6.53
C ASN A 266 -19.37 25.34 -5.49
N SER A 267 -20.00 24.21 -5.72
CA SER A 267 -19.83 23.04 -4.89
C SER A 267 -18.73 22.15 -5.47
N ASN A 268 -17.87 21.56 -4.65
CA ASN A 268 -16.94 20.50 -5.06
C ASN A 268 -17.54 19.10 -4.88
N GLU A 269 -18.76 19.02 -4.38
CA GLU A 269 -19.47 17.76 -4.21
C GLU A 269 -19.95 17.25 -5.56
N THR A 270 -19.64 16.00 -5.84
CA THR A 270 -20.12 15.30 -7.04
C THR A 270 -21.02 14.13 -6.69
N GLY A 271 -21.05 13.73 -5.42
CA GLY A 271 -21.74 12.53 -4.95
C GLY A 271 -21.20 11.22 -5.56
N ALA A 272 -20.04 11.28 -6.24
CA ALA A 272 -19.50 10.17 -7.01
C ALA A 272 -18.03 9.89 -6.65
N SER A 273 -17.57 8.66 -6.92
CA SER A 273 -16.17 8.28 -6.78
C SER A 273 -15.75 7.37 -7.94
N ALA A 274 -14.56 7.63 -8.50
CA ALA A 274 -13.93 6.74 -9.46
C ALA A 274 -13.12 5.68 -8.68
N GLY A 275 -13.37 4.40 -8.94
CA GLY A 275 -12.75 3.30 -8.22
C GLY A 275 -11.73 2.52 -9.04
N GLY A 276 -11.88 2.49 -10.37
CA GLY A 276 -10.94 1.80 -11.23
C GLY A 276 -11.15 2.11 -12.70
N PHE A 277 -10.07 2.05 -13.44
CA PHE A 277 -10.04 2.27 -14.89
C PHE A 277 -9.32 1.12 -15.57
N GLU A 278 -9.97 0.50 -16.55
CA GLU A 278 -9.42 -0.58 -17.36
C GLU A 278 -9.64 -0.35 -18.85
N ILE A 279 -8.86 -1.06 -19.65
CA ILE A 279 -8.89 -0.97 -21.10
C ILE A 279 -9.13 -2.37 -21.66
N SER A 280 -10.21 -2.54 -22.42
CA SER A 280 -10.49 -3.75 -23.21
C SER A 280 -10.08 -3.55 -24.68
N ASP A 281 -10.26 -4.57 -25.47
CA ASP A 281 -10.05 -4.46 -26.92
C ASP A 281 -11.04 -3.46 -27.56
N SER A 282 -12.28 -3.44 -27.09
CA SER A 282 -13.39 -2.66 -27.66
C SER A 282 -13.65 -1.33 -26.97
N ALA A 283 -13.27 -1.19 -25.67
CA ALA A 283 -13.72 -0.05 -24.87
C ALA A 283 -12.72 0.39 -23.80
N TYR A 284 -12.89 1.63 -23.37
CA TYR A 284 -12.38 2.18 -22.13
C TYR A 284 -13.44 1.99 -21.04
N LEU A 285 -13.07 1.38 -19.92
CA LEU A 285 -13.98 0.99 -18.85
C LEU A 285 -13.66 1.75 -17.58
N LEU A 286 -14.66 2.44 -17.01
CA LEU A 286 -14.56 3.14 -15.73
C LEU A 286 -15.56 2.55 -14.75
N ALA A 287 -15.08 1.99 -13.66
CA ALA A 287 -15.90 1.59 -12.53
C ALA A 287 -15.92 2.68 -11.45
N GLY A 288 -17.09 2.91 -10.89
CA GLY A 288 -17.28 3.89 -9.84
C GLY A 288 -18.56 3.66 -9.05
N ASN A 289 -18.79 4.53 -8.08
CA ASN A 289 -20.06 4.64 -7.42
C ASN A 289 -20.58 6.08 -7.43
N THR A 290 -21.88 6.26 -7.31
CA THR A 290 -22.48 7.57 -7.23
C THR A 290 -23.83 7.50 -6.52
N VAL A 291 -24.21 8.62 -5.88
CA VAL A 291 -25.59 8.88 -5.49
C VAL A 291 -26.44 9.09 -6.76
N SER A 292 -27.77 9.13 -6.64
CA SER A 292 -28.62 9.46 -7.78
C SER A 292 -28.26 10.83 -8.36
N GLN A 293 -28.00 10.88 -9.66
CA GLN A 293 -27.69 12.10 -10.40
C GLN A 293 -28.93 12.68 -11.11
N GLU A 294 -30.12 12.26 -10.74
CA GLU A 294 -31.37 12.73 -11.36
C GLU A 294 -31.74 14.16 -10.95
N ASN A 295 -31.35 14.54 -9.72
CA ASN A 295 -31.59 15.86 -9.16
C ASN A 295 -30.30 16.64 -8.96
N ARG A 296 -30.38 17.97 -8.87
CA ARG A 296 -29.26 18.83 -8.57
C ARG A 296 -28.87 18.86 -7.08
N ASP A 297 -29.82 18.52 -6.20
CA ASP A 297 -29.64 18.54 -4.75
C ASP A 297 -29.01 17.21 -4.28
N ILE A 298 -27.82 16.95 -4.81
CA ILE A 298 -27.09 15.70 -4.53
C ILE A 298 -26.42 15.71 -3.16
N ASP A 299 -26.25 16.87 -2.53
CA ASP A 299 -25.49 17.04 -1.29
C ASP A 299 -26.18 16.36 -0.10
N ASP A 300 -27.50 16.16 -0.15
CA ASP A 300 -28.30 15.47 0.87
C ASP A 300 -28.40 13.95 0.63
N LEU A 301 -27.92 13.47 -0.52
CA LEU A 301 -28.01 12.06 -0.86
C LEU A 301 -26.80 11.29 -0.32
N VAL A 302 -27.06 10.12 0.23
CA VAL A 302 -26.02 9.28 0.88
C VAL A 302 -25.87 7.90 0.26
N THR A 303 -26.91 7.38 -0.39
CA THR A 303 -26.89 6.03 -0.94
C THR A 303 -26.19 5.99 -2.29
N ARG A 304 -25.05 5.32 -2.34
CA ARG A 304 -24.26 5.17 -3.55
C ARG A 304 -24.45 3.82 -4.18
N ASN A 305 -24.62 3.83 -5.50
CA ASN A 305 -24.74 2.64 -6.34
C ASN A 305 -23.54 2.47 -7.25
N ILE A 306 -23.15 1.23 -7.48
CA ILE A 306 -22.04 0.86 -8.34
C ILE A 306 -22.47 0.89 -9.81
N PHE A 307 -21.60 1.43 -10.66
CA PHE A 307 -21.73 1.39 -12.10
C PHE A 307 -20.41 1.04 -12.78
N VAL A 308 -20.51 0.54 -14.01
CA VAL A 308 -19.41 0.47 -14.97
C VAL A 308 -19.82 1.25 -16.22
N ALA A 309 -19.08 2.31 -16.52
CA ALA A 309 -19.25 3.07 -17.75
C ALA A 309 -18.26 2.58 -18.80
N ALA A 310 -18.75 2.18 -19.96
CA ALA A 310 -17.98 1.70 -21.08
C ALA A 310 -18.08 2.68 -22.24
N ARG A 311 -16.94 3.18 -22.69
CA ARG A 311 -16.85 4.03 -23.88
C ARG A 311 -16.16 3.27 -25.00
N SER A 312 -16.92 2.99 -26.05
CA SER A 312 -16.41 2.33 -27.24
C SER A 312 -15.22 3.10 -27.85
N LYS A 313 -14.21 2.37 -28.26
CA LYS A 313 -13.06 2.89 -29.00
C LYS A 313 -13.45 3.32 -30.42
N ASP A 314 -14.34 2.57 -31.07
CA ASP A 314 -14.69 2.72 -32.47
C ASP A 314 -15.90 3.64 -32.70
N SER A 315 -17.00 3.45 -31.95
CA SER A 315 -18.29 4.07 -32.25
C SER A 315 -18.59 5.37 -31.50
N LYS A 316 -17.76 5.82 -30.57
CA LYS A 316 -18.02 6.93 -29.63
C LYS A 316 -19.20 6.68 -28.68
N GLU A 317 -19.81 5.51 -28.73
CA GLU A 317 -20.90 5.14 -27.84
C GLU A 317 -20.43 5.10 -26.39
N LEU A 318 -21.31 5.48 -25.51
CA LEU A 318 -21.12 5.44 -24.06
C LEU A 318 -22.28 4.68 -23.46
N THR A 319 -21.98 3.58 -22.78
CA THR A 319 -22.96 2.80 -22.02
C THR A 319 -22.63 2.92 -20.51
N THR A 320 -23.65 3.05 -19.70
CA THR A 320 -23.51 3.00 -18.24
C THR A 320 -24.31 1.83 -17.71
N ASN A 321 -23.62 0.82 -17.21
CA ASN A 321 -24.20 -0.41 -16.68
C ASN A 321 -24.27 -0.30 -15.15
N TRP A 322 -25.47 -0.22 -14.60
CA TRP A 322 -25.69 -0.21 -13.16
C TRP A 322 -25.60 -1.62 -12.60
N ILE A 323 -24.66 -1.83 -11.68
CA ILE A 323 -24.40 -3.12 -11.04
C ILE A 323 -25.26 -3.28 -9.78
N THR A 324 -25.53 -2.15 -9.09
CA THR A 324 -26.42 -2.12 -7.92
C THR A 324 -27.49 -1.05 -8.10
N THR A 325 -28.63 -1.20 -7.40
CA THR A 325 -29.79 -0.31 -7.49
C THR A 325 -30.45 -0.13 -6.12
N TYR A 326 -29.64 0.21 -5.11
CA TYR A 326 -30.13 0.47 -3.76
C TYR A 326 -30.94 1.77 -3.74
N LYS A 327 -31.98 1.80 -2.91
CA LYS A 327 -32.83 2.98 -2.76
C LYS A 327 -32.20 3.97 -1.80
N GLU A 328 -32.49 5.26 -1.98
CA GLU A 328 -32.04 6.27 -1.04
C GLU A 328 -32.48 5.95 0.40
N GLY A 329 -31.57 6.13 1.36
CA GLY A 329 -31.72 5.73 2.75
C GLY A 329 -31.26 4.30 3.07
N GLU A 330 -31.01 3.45 2.08
CA GLU A 330 -30.33 2.18 2.31
C GLU A 330 -28.81 2.39 2.44
N THR A 331 -28.11 1.46 3.08
CA THR A 331 -26.64 1.50 3.13
C THR A 331 -26.08 1.49 1.71
N GLY A 332 -25.28 2.50 1.41
CA GLY A 332 -24.57 2.60 0.14
C GLY A 332 -23.37 1.68 0.04
N THR A 333 -22.60 1.85 -1.00
CA THR A 333 -21.40 1.07 -1.30
C THR A 333 -20.14 1.88 -1.04
N SER A 334 -19.01 1.24 -0.74
CA SER A 334 -17.70 1.86 -0.81
C SER A 334 -17.34 2.20 -2.25
N THR A 335 -16.29 3.01 -2.44
CA THR A 335 -15.64 3.15 -3.74
C THR A 335 -15.19 1.78 -4.22
N PRO A 336 -15.56 1.33 -5.43
CA PRO A 336 -15.19 0.00 -5.90
C PRO A 336 -13.71 -0.08 -6.28
N GLN A 337 -13.20 -1.31 -6.33
CA GLN A 337 -11.96 -1.63 -7.02
C GLN A 337 -12.28 -2.41 -8.29
N PHE A 338 -11.53 -2.17 -9.35
CA PHE A 338 -11.74 -2.77 -10.65
C PHE A 338 -10.42 -3.28 -11.21
N VAL A 339 -10.33 -4.58 -11.45
CA VAL A 339 -9.08 -5.28 -11.73
C VAL A 339 -9.22 -6.19 -12.92
N LYS A 340 -8.28 -6.10 -13.86
CA LYS A 340 -8.18 -7.03 -15.00
C LYS A 340 -7.78 -8.41 -14.49
N ILE A 341 -8.59 -9.44 -14.80
CA ILE A 341 -8.36 -10.83 -14.39
C ILE A 341 -8.09 -11.78 -15.57
N GLY A 342 -8.30 -11.29 -16.78
CA GLY A 342 -8.08 -12.04 -18.04
C GLY A 342 -8.18 -11.14 -19.24
N GLU A 343 -8.09 -11.69 -20.42
CA GLU A 343 -8.34 -10.97 -21.67
C GLU A 343 -9.81 -10.57 -21.73
N ASN A 344 -10.09 -9.26 -21.75
CA ASN A 344 -11.43 -8.68 -21.70
C ASN A 344 -12.31 -9.19 -20.54
N GLU A 345 -11.67 -9.64 -19.47
CA GLU A 345 -12.35 -10.05 -18.23
C GLU A 345 -11.83 -9.26 -17.04
N TYR A 346 -12.76 -8.80 -16.20
CA TYR A 346 -12.45 -7.94 -15.05
C TYR A 346 -13.21 -8.42 -13.82
N MET A 347 -12.66 -8.15 -12.65
CA MET A 347 -13.34 -8.30 -11.37
C MET A 347 -13.64 -6.92 -10.79
N LEU A 348 -14.88 -6.72 -10.43
CA LEU A 348 -15.36 -5.53 -9.73
C LEU A 348 -15.66 -5.91 -8.29
N LEU A 349 -15.06 -5.18 -7.32
CA LEU A 349 -15.20 -5.43 -5.89
C LEU A 349 -15.64 -4.15 -5.17
N TRP A 350 -16.49 -4.28 -4.16
CA TRP A 350 -16.87 -3.18 -3.25
C TRP A 350 -17.29 -3.72 -1.89
N THR A 351 -17.23 -2.88 -0.86
CA THR A 351 -17.73 -3.25 0.46
C THR A 351 -19.12 -2.69 0.71
N ARG A 352 -19.93 -3.47 1.42
CA ARG A 352 -21.22 -3.07 1.94
C ARG A 352 -21.58 -3.93 3.14
N ASN A 353 -22.01 -3.31 4.26
CA ASN A 353 -22.44 -4.02 5.48
C ASN A 353 -21.39 -5.03 6.01
N GLY A 354 -20.10 -4.71 5.95
CA GLY A 354 -19.02 -5.58 6.42
C GLY A 354 -18.74 -6.81 5.52
N MET A 355 -19.28 -6.79 4.30
CA MET A 355 -19.03 -7.81 3.29
C MET A 355 -18.32 -7.21 2.09
N VAL A 356 -17.38 -7.95 1.54
CA VAL A 356 -16.84 -7.70 0.21
C VAL A 356 -17.76 -8.35 -0.81
N ASN A 357 -18.38 -7.52 -1.64
CA ASN A 357 -19.21 -7.95 -2.77
C ASN A 357 -18.36 -7.91 -4.04
N TYR A 358 -18.53 -8.86 -4.94
CA TYR A 358 -17.79 -8.88 -6.17
C TYR A 358 -18.53 -9.59 -7.31
N THR A 359 -18.23 -9.19 -8.53
CA THR A 359 -18.78 -9.77 -9.75
C THR A 359 -17.83 -9.60 -10.93
N ARG A 360 -18.02 -10.43 -11.96
CA ARG A 360 -17.27 -10.32 -13.22
C ARG A 360 -17.91 -9.30 -14.15
N ILE A 361 -17.04 -8.64 -14.90
CA ILE A 361 -17.39 -7.67 -15.93
C ILE A 361 -16.67 -8.10 -17.21
N ASP A 362 -17.36 -8.04 -18.35
CA ASP A 362 -16.77 -8.27 -19.66
C ASP A 362 -16.07 -7.04 -20.25
N GLY A 363 -15.52 -7.20 -21.46
CA GLY A 363 -14.83 -6.12 -22.19
C GLY A 363 -15.72 -4.97 -22.64
N ASP A 364 -17.03 -5.13 -22.60
CA ASP A 364 -18.02 -4.11 -22.93
C ASP A 364 -18.66 -3.47 -21.70
N GLY A 365 -18.16 -3.83 -20.51
CA GLY A 365 -18.60 -3.29 -19.23
C GLY A 365 -19.88 -3.94 -18.67
N ASN A 366 -20.33 -5.05 -19.21
CA ASN A 366 -21.51 -5.76 -18.72
C ASN A 366 -21.15 -6.73 -17.60
N GLN A 367 -22.03 -6.84 -16.62
CA GLN A 367 -21.94 -7.88 -15.60
C GLN A 367 -22.14 -9.28 -16.23
N THR A 368 -21.20 -10.19 -15.95
CA THR A 368 -21.27 -11.59 -16.41
C THR A 368 -21.43 -12.53 -15.22
N GLY A 369 -22.65 -12.87 -14.89
CA GLY A 369 -22.95 -13.75 -13.77
C GLY A 369 -23.57 -13.03 -12.57
N LYS A 370 -23.54 -13.70 -11.42
CA LYS A 370 -24.13 -13.15 -10.19
C LYS A 370 -23.12 -12.35 -9.37
N ILE A 371 -23.63 -11.57 -8.43
CA ILE A 371 -22.83 -10.97 -7.37
C ILE A 371 -22.56 -12.04 -6.31
N TYR A 372 -21.33 -12.16 -5.89
CA TYR A 372 -20.86 -13.00 -4.78
C TYR A 372 -20.53 -12.11 -3.59
N GLU A 373 -20.49 -12.72 -2.41
CA GLU A 373 -20.16 -12.06 -1.15
C GLU A 373 -19.17 -12.90 -0.34
N MET A 374 -18.27 -12.23 0.36
CA MET A 374 -17.42 -12.81 1.41
C MET A 374 -17.28 -11.84 2.57
N SER A 375 -17.13 -12.36 3.79
CA SER A 375 -16.85 -11.50 4.94
C SER A 375 -15.46 -10.89 4.85
N GLY A 376 -15.33 -9.60 5.09
CA GLY A 376 -14.06 -8.90 5.06
C GLY A 376 -14.17 -7.46 4.59
N ASP A 377 -13.03 -6.88 4.29
CA ASP A 377 -12.87 -5.51 3.85
C ASP A 377 -11.98 -5.41 2.61
N LEU A 378 -12.04 -4.27 1.95
CA LEU A 378 -11.08 -3.81 0.96
C LEU A 378 -10.18 -2.75 1.60
N SER A 379 -8.94 -2.72 1.16
CA SER A 379 -7.97 -1.67 1.52
C SER A 379 -7.59 -0.85 0.29
N ASP A 380 -6.65 0.12 0.35
CA ASP A 380 -6.14 0.82 -0.84
C ASP A 380 -5.21 -0.06 -1.69
N CYS A 381 -4.82 -1.21 -1.17
CA CYS A 381 -4.14 -2.23 -1.93
C CYS A 381 -5.02 -2.71 -3.09
N VAL A 382 -4.62 -2.35 -4.30
CA VAL A 382 -5.28 -2.87 -5.50
C VAL A 382 -5.04 -4.38 -5.57
N PRO A 383 -6.09 -5.21 -5.72
CA PRO A 383 -5.93 -6.65 -5.85
C PRO A 383 -5.07 -7.05 -7.05
N ILE A 384 -4.32 -8.12 -6.91
CA ILE A 384 -3.49 -8.70 -7.97
C ILE A 384 -3.95 -10.11 -8.32
N VAL A 385 -3.62 -10.55 -9.53
CA VAL A 385 -3.89 -11.93 -9.97
C VAL A 385 -2.62 -12.76 -9.84
N VAL A 386 -2.69 -13.82 -9.03
CA VAL A 386 -1.59 -14.77 -8.83
C VAL A 386 -2.12 -16.19 -8.88
N ASN A 387 -1.58 -17.02 -9.77
CA ASN A 387 -1.93 -18.44 -9.89
C ASN A 387 -3.45 -18.72 -9.97
N GLY A 388 -4.17 -17.93 -10.75
CA GLY A 388 -5.63 -18.08 -10.93
C GLY A 388 -6.48 -17.65 -9.75
N LYS A 389 -5.91 -16.89 -8.82
CA LYS A 389 -6.58 -16.26 -7.70
C LYS A 389 -6.45 -14.76 -7.77
N LEU A 390 -7.46 -14.05 -7.32
CA LEU A 390 -7.42 -12.62 -7.05
C LEU A 390 -7.06 -12.43 -5.58
N LEU A 391 -6.01 -11.66 -5.28
CA LEU A 391 -5.42 -11.47 -3.96
C LEU A 391 -5.34 -10.02 -3.57
N TRP A 392 -5.66 -9.70 -2.32
CA TRP A 392 -5.36 -8.42 -1.67
C TRP A 392 -5.13 -8.63 -0.19
N TYR A 393 -4.73 -7.60 0.52
CA TYR A 393 -4.62 -7.63 1.97
C TYR A 393 -5.23 -6.40 2.62
N VAL A 394 -5.58 -6.57 3.88
CA VAL A 394 -6.01 -5.50 4.78
C VAL A 394 -5.14 -5.58 6.02
N CYS A 395 -4.67 -4.45 6.51
CA CYS A 395 -3.93 -4.35 7.75
C CYS A 395 -4.77 -3.60 8.78
N LYS A 396 -5.05 -4.21 9.92
CA LYS A 396 -5.76 -3.60 11.05
C LYS A 396 -5.09 -4.02 12.37
N ASN A 397 -4.82 -3.05 13.25
CA ASN A 397 -4.23 -3.30 14.57
C ASN A 397 -3.00 -4.21 14.50
N ASP A 398 -2.06 -3.92 13.61
CA ASP A 398 -0.88 -4.74 13.31
C ASP A 398 -1.15 -6.12 12.69
N ASP A 399 -2.40 -6.52 12.56
CA ASP A 399 -2.76 -7.80 11.96
C ASP A 399 -2.96 -7.64 10.46
N ILE A 400 -2.27 -8.47 9.70
CA ILE A 400 -2.48 -8.56 8.25
C ILE A 400 -3.44 -9.70 7.97
N THR A 401 -4.41 -9.39 7.15
CA THR A 401 -5.31 -10.39 6.60
C THR A 401 -5.18 -10.41 5.09
N PHE A 402 -4.78 -11.55 4.53
CA PHE A 402 -4.86 -11.82 3.10
C PHE A 402 -6.21 -12.39 2.72
N TYR A 403 -6.74 -11.93 1.62
CA TYR A 403 -8.00 -12.37 1.03
C TYR A 403 -7.75 -12.96 -0.35
N GLU A 404 -8.47 -14.04 -0.66
CA GLU A 404 -8.39 -14.72 -1.94
C GLU A 404 -9.78 -14.98 -2.53
N ILE A 405 -9.90 -14.79 -3.85
CA ILE A 405 -11.02 -15.27 -4.64
C ILE A 405 -10.46 -16.21 -5.71
N ASN A 406 -10.96 -17.44 -5.78
CA ASN A 406 -10.59 -18.36 -6.84
C ASN A 406 -11.27 -17.94 -8.15
N LEU A 407 -10.48 -17.60 -9.18
CA LEU A 407 -11.01 -17.12 -10.44
C LEU A 407 -11.73 -18.21 -11.25
N ALA A 408 -11.39 -19.48 -11.09
CA ALA A 408 -12.12 -20.58 -11.75
C ALA A 408 -13.46 -20.89 -11.05
N ASN A 409 -13.57 -20.63 -9.74
CA ASN A 409 -14.77 -20.80 -8.95
C ASN A 409 -14.94 -19.63 -7.97
N PRO A 410 -15.56 -18.52 -8.38
CA PRO A 410 -15.68 -17.32 -7.53
C PRO A 410 -16.42 -17.54 -6.21
N ALA A 411 -17.19 -18.60 -6.03
CA ALA A 411 -17.77 -18.94 -4.74
C ALA A 411 -16.75 -19.51 -3.73
N SER A 412 -15.56 -19.89 -4.19
CA SER A 412 -14.47 -20.38 -3.35
C SER A 412 -13.55 -19.22 -2.98
N THR A 413 -13.62 -18.81 -1.73
CA THR A 413 -12.83 -17.72 -1.16
C THR A 413 -12.03 -18.21 0.02
N ASN A 414 -10.96 -17.49 0.35
CA ASN A 414 -10.18 -17.73 1.55
C ASN A 414 -9.83 -16.40 2.22
N LYS A 415 -9.69 -16.47 3.55
CA LYS A 415 -9.22 -15.40 4.40
C LYS A 415 -8.15 -15.97 5.32
N THR A 416 -6.94 -15.42 5.28
CA THR A 416 -5.83 -15.87 6.12
C THR A 416 -5.30 -14.71 6.95
N GLU A 417 -5.43 -14.81 8.25
CA GLU A 417 -4.83 -13.89 9.20
C GLU A 417 -3.37 -14.30 9.45
N VAL A 418 -2.46 -13.34 9.30
CA VAL A 418 -1.04 -13.56 9.54
C VAL A 418 -0.72 -13.14 10.96
N GLU A 419 -0.42 -14.12 11.81
CA GLU A 419 0.11 -13.82 13.13
C GLU A 419 1.50 -13.19 13.00
N ARG A 420 1.64 -11.99 13.54
CA ARG A 420 2.91 -11.32 13.65
C ARG A 420 3.52 -11.59 15.02
N GLY A 421 4.66 -12.25 15.04
CA GLY A 421 5.48 -12.32 16.23
C GLY A 421 6.26 -11.01 16.38
N HIS A 422 6.13 -10.33 17.51
CA HIS A 422 6.98 -9.20 17.85
C HIS A 422 8.11 -9.65 18.77
N ASP A 423 9.35 -9.25 18.47
CA ASP A 423 10.47 -9.39 19.41
C ASP A 423 10.48 -8.17 20.36
N TYR A 424 9.65 -8.23 21.36
CA TYR A 424 9.50 -7.16 22.32
C TYR A 424 10.63 -7.07 23.33
N LYS A 425 11.10 -5.86 23.60
CA LYS A 425 11.86 -5.50 24.80
C LYS A 425 11.04 -4.61 25.70
N VAL A 426 11.19 -4.74 26.99
CA VAL A 426 10.61 -3.81 27.97
C VAL A 426 11.32 -2.45 27.84
N VAL A 427 10.56 -1.38 27.66
CA VAL A 427 11.07 -0.01 27.61
C VAL A 427 10.83 0.71 28.94
N THR A 428 9.62 0.59 29.47
CA THR A 428 9.24 1.16 30.77
C THR A 428 8.32 0.19 31.50
N MET A 429 8.24 0.33 32.79
CA MET A 429 7.27 -0.36 33.64
C MET A 429 6.67 0.68 34.58
N ASP A 430 5.35 0.67 34.72
CA ASP A 430 4.66 1.55 35.64
C ASP A 430 4.57 0.94 37.05
N GLU A 431 4.12 1.74 38.00
CA GLU A 431 3.98 1.32 39.41
C GLU A 431 2.87 0.25 39.61
N LYS A 432 2.03 0.03 38.61
CA LYS A 432 0.94 -0.97 38.63
C LYS A 432 1.35 -2.31 38.00
N GLY A 433 2.60 -2.42 37.50
CA GLY A 433 3.11 -3.64 36.89
C GLY A 433 2.76 -3.79 35.41
N TYR A 434 2.34 -2.74 34.72
CA TYR A 434 2.20 -2.75 33.27
C TYR A 434 3.53 -2.37 32.62
N ALA A 435 4.05 -3.27 31.82
CA ALA A 435 5.23 -3.00 31.02
C ALA A 435 4.83 -2.43 29.68
N THR A 436 5.42 -1.30 29.32
CA THR A 436 5.44 -0.85 27.92
C THR A 436 6.51 -1.63 27.20
N LEU A 437 6.10 -2.40 26.23
CA LEU A 437 6.95 -3.23 25.37
C LEU A 437 7.15 -2.52 24.05
N LYS A 438 8.39 -2.50 23.55
CA LYS A 438 8.71 -1.98 22.22
C LYS A 438 9.37 -3.08 21.40
N CYS A 439 8.84 -3.35 20.21
CA CYS A 439 9.45 -4.29 19.29
C CYS A 439 10.82 -3.81 18.86
N ARG A 440 11.82 -4.70 18.88
CA ARG A 440 13.20 -4.36 18.49
C ARG A 440 13.35 -4.10 17.00
N SER A 441 12.49 -4.73 16.20
CA SER A 441 12.60 -4.67 14.74
C SER A 441 11.85 -3.49 14.14
N CYS A 442 10.65 -3.15 14.67
CA CYS A 442 9.75 -2.19 14.04
C CYS A 442 9.37 -1.02 14.94
N GLY A 443 9.74 -1.07 16.21
CA GLY A 443 9.42 -0.01 17.14
C GLY A 443 7.98 -0.01 17.70
N HIS A 444 7.11 -0.94 17.25
CA HIS A 444 5.76 -1.07 17.77
C HIS A 444 5.76 -1.11 19.30
N GLN A 445 4.85 -0.36 19.92
CA GLN A 445 4.70 -0.31 21.36
C GLN A 445 3.35 -0.88 21.76
N THR A 446 3.35 -1.73 22.77
CA THR A 446 2.15 -2.25 23.40
C THR A 446 2.33 -2.25 24.90
N GLN A 447 1.24 -2.27 25.64
CA GLN A 447 1.28 -2.45 27.10
C GLN A 447 0.77 -3.85 27.45
N ARG A 448 1.52 -4.52 28.29
CA ARG A 448 1.11 -5.82 28.84
C ARG A 448 1.23 -5.80 30.34
N GLU A 449 0.26 -6.42 30.99
CA GLU A 449 0.36 -6.74 32.39
C GLU A 449 1.52 -7.71 32.60
N THR A 450 2.43 -7.34 33.48
CA THR A 450 3.55 -8.21 33.83
C THR A 450 3.24 -8.97 35.11
N ALA A 451 4.09 -9.96 35.43
CA ALA A 451 4.05 -10.58 36.75
C ALA A 451 4.32 -9.50 37.81
N ASP A 452 3.40 -9.34 38.74
CA ASP A 452 3.52 -8.39 39.86
C ASP A 452 4.47 -8.88 40.94
N THR A 453 4.89 -10.15 40.85
CA THR A 453 5.78 -10.76 41.82
C THR A 453 6.80 -11.63 41.12
N ILE A 454 8.08 -11.33 41.34
CA ILE A 454 9.20 -12.12 40.84
C ILE A 454 9.89 -12.76 42.06
N TYR A 455 9.89 -14.07 42.12
CA TYR A 455 10.64 -14.81 43.12
C TYR A 455 11.96 -15.25 42.53
N LEU A 456 13.03 -14.73 43.08
CA LEU A 456 14.38 -15.19 42.79
C LEU A 456 14.80 -16.15 43.91
N LYS A 457 15.07 -17.40 43.53
CA LYS A 457 15.67 -18.39 44.46
C LYS A 457 17.04 -18.78 43.93
N PHE A 458 18.02 -18.73 44.80
CA PHE A 458 19.37 -19.12 44.47
C PHE A 458 19.64 -20.50 45.07
N TYR A 459 20.41 -21.29 44.36
CA TYR A 459 20.75 -22.66 44.75
C TYR A 459 22.23 -22.93 44.52
N MET A 460 22.81 -23.74 45.45
CA MET A 460 24.08 -24.41 45.20
C MET A 460 23.83 -25.84 44.75
N LYS A 461 24.69 -26.37 43.90
CA LYS A 461 24.66 -27.78 43.47
C LYS A 461 25.75 -28.55 44.22
N SER A 462 25.35 -29.62 44.90
CA SER A 462 26.26 -30.61 45.49
C SER A 462 25.88 -32.00 45.00
N GLY A 463 26.75 -32.60 44.22
CA GLY A 463 26.44 -33.84 43.50
C GLY A 463 25.30 -33.62 42.50
N ASN A 464 24.22 -34.38 42.60
CA ASN A 464 23.02 -34.25 41.78
C ASN A 464 21.90 -33.42 42.43
N ASN A 465 22.11 -32.89 43.62
CA ASN A 465 21.10 -32.18 44.40
C ASN A 465 21.32 -30.67 44.37
N PHE A 466 20.21 -29.89 44.40
CA PHE A 466 20.21 -28.45 44.54
C PHE A 466 19.76 -28.07 45.95
N TYR A 467 20.53 -27.23 46.61
CA TYR A 467 20.24 -26.70 47.95
C TYR A 467 19.97 -25.22 47.86
N GLY A 468 18.83 -24.77 48.37
CA GLY A 468 18.47 -23.36 48.39
C GLY A 468 19.45 -22.52 49.21
N ILE A 469 19.84 -21.40 48.66
CA ILE A 469 20.65 -20.38 49.34
C ILE A 469 19.70 -19.35 49.94
N ASN A 470 19.76 -19.12 51.21
CA ASN A 470 18.99 -18.10 51.92
C ASN A 470 19.92 -17.15 52.69
N GLN A 471 19.37 -16.19 53.37
CA GLN A 471 20.14 -15.18 54.12
C GLN A 471 21.07 -15.74 55.19
N TYR A 472 20.90 -17.00 55.58
CA TYR A 472 21.74 -17.66 56.59
C TYR A 472 22.83 -18.52 55.96
N THR A 473 22.64 -19.01 54.76
CA THR A 473 23.57 -19.91 54.06
C THR A 473 24.45 -19.23 53.04
N TYR A 474 24.18 -17.95 52.65
CA TYR A 474 25.02 -17.23 51.70
C TYR A 474 26.46 -17.01 52.19
N GLN A 475 26.66 -17.00 53.53
CA GLN A 475 27.98 -16.83 54.15
C GLN A 475 28.90 -18.04 53.95
N ASP A 476 28.36 -19.18 53.57
CA ASP A 476 29.10 -20.41 53.30
C ASP A 476 29.66 -20.46 51.87
N LEU A 477 29.29 -19.48 51.02
CA LEU A 477 29.78 -19.40 49.64
C LEU A 477 31.26 -19.01 49.61
N LYS A 478 32.02 -19.74 48.81
CA LYS A 478 33.44 -19.47 48.57
C LYS A 478 33.69 -18.99 47.16
N PRO A 479 34.75 -18.21 46.92
CA PRO A 479 35.14 -17.85 45.56
C PRO A 479 35.34 -19.12 44.70
N GLY A 480 34.60 -19.18 43.58
CA GLY A 480 34.61 -20.33 42.69
C GLY A 480 33.39 -21.26 42.78
N ASP A 481 32.52 -21.08 43.78
CA ASP A 481 31.27 -21.83 43.90
C ASP A 481 30.31 -21.43 42.79
N ARG A 482 29.62 -22.42 42.21
CA ARG A 482 28.60 -22.17 41.20
C ARG A 482 27.23 -21.98 41.85
N VAL A 483 26.66 -20.83 41.64
CA VAL A 483 25.31 -20.48 42.09
C VAL A 483 24.36 -20.54 40.91
N TYR A 484 23.24 -21.19 41.09
CA TYR A 484 22.16 -21.30 40.13
C TYR A 484 20.99 -20.41 40.56
N ALA A 485 20.41 -19.68 39.66
CA ALA A 485 19.22 -18.89 39.93
C ALA A 485 17.99 -19.54 39.29
N ALA A 486 16.93 -19.69 40.05
CA ALA A 486 15.62 -20.01 39.54
C ALA A 486 14.73 -18.76 39.68
N VAL A 487 14.14 -18.37 38.59
CA VAL A 487 13.21 -17.24 38.54
C VAL A 487 11.79 -17.80 38.41
N SER A 488 10.93 -17.48 39.36
CA SER A 488 9.50 -17.79 39.28
C SER A 488 8.75 -16.46 39.19
N MET A 489 7.94 -16.31 38.16
CA MET A 489 7.09 -15.15 37.97
C MET A 489 5.63 -15.53 38.29
N TYR A 490 4.97 -14.69 39.07
CA TYR A 490 3.61 -14.92 39.49
C TYR A 490 2.81 -13.64 39.29
N ASN A 491 1.59 -13.76 38.72
CA ASN A 491 0.64 -12.69 38.63
C ASN A 491 -0.48 -12.91 39.64
N SER A 492 -0.57 -12.04 40.63
CA SER A 492 -1.53 -12.18 41.74
C SER A 492 -2.97 -12.02 41.30
N THR A 493 -3.22 -11.30 40.20
CA THR A 493 -4.59 -11.07 39.73
C THR A 493 -5.12 -12.23 38.89
N SER A 494 -4.27 -12.97 38.22
CA SER A 494 -4.69 -14.06 37.33
C SER A 494 -4.45 -15.48 37.87
N SER A 495 -3.77 -15.61 39.00
CA SER A 495 -3.34 -16.90 39.60
C SER A 495 -2.55 -17.82 38.64
N LYS A 496 -1.97 -17.27 37.60
CA LYS A 496 -1.20 -18.02 36.61
C LYS A 496 0.29 -18.01 36.94
N VAL A 497 0.86 -19.21 37.05
CA VAL A 497 2.31 -19.39 37.07
C VAL A 497 2.80 -19.31 35.63
N MET A 498 3.60 -18.30 35.33
CA MET A 498 4.23 -18.20 34.02
C MET A 498 5.41 -19.18 33.93
N PRO A 499 5.64 -19.86 32.80
CA PRO A 499 6.78 -20.76 32.65
C PRO A 499 8.09 -19.98 32.81
N SER A 500 8.95 -20.47 33.67
CA SER A 500 10.26 -19.86 33.95
C SER A 500 11.27 -20.26 32.88
N PRO A 501 11.99 -19.30 32.29
CA PRO A 501 13.23 -19.65 31.60
C PRO A 501 14.27 -20.11 32.63
N ILE A 502 14.88 -21.23 32.39
CA ILE A 502 16.07 -21.67 33.13
C ILE A 502 17.27 -20.90 32.56
N ILE A 503 17.87 -20.03 33.35
CA ILE A 503 19.11 -19.34 33.00
C ILE A 503 20.30 -20.18 33.53
#